data_34357b01fdbf625fdcbb766a895091ca
#
_entry.id   34357b01fdbf625fdcbb766a895091ca
#
_cell.length_a   1.000
_cell.length_b   1.000
_cell.length_c   1.000
_cell.angle_alpha   90.00
_cell.angle_beta   90.00
_cell.angle_gamma   90.00
#
_symmetry.space_group_name_H-M   'P 1'
#
loop_
_entity.id
_entity.type
_entity.pdbx_description
1 polymer ?
#
loop_
_entity_poly.entity_id
_entity_poly.type
_entity_poly.pdbx_seq_one_letter_code
_entity_poly.pdbx_strand_id
1 'polypeptide(L)'
;MASKDPRIDAYIAKSAAFAKPILKHLRKIVHAGCPDVQETMKWSMPHFDYKGVMCGMAAFKRHCAFGFWKEALIFDADKIAEKTAMGSFGCIKSLADLPSEKTLVGYVKRAAALNEAGIKAPGRTQPKKKEPFTVPDDFSTALKKNAKARKTFGDFAPSKQREYVEWVTEAKRQETRQERLATSIQWLSEGKTRHWKYMPVKK
;
A
#
# COMPACT_ATOMS: atom_id res chain seq x y z
N MET A 1 28.41 -7.50 -11.87
CA MET A 1 28.51 -8.50 -10.78
C MET A 1 27.41 -8.24 -9.77
N ALA A 2 26.72 -9.28 -9.32
CA ALA A 2 25.65 -9.17 -8.31
C ALA A 2 26.22 -8.52 -7.02
N SER A 3 25.61 -7.45 -6.55
CA SER A 3 25.95 -6.83 -5.28
C SER A 3 25.05 -7.35 -4.19
N LYS A 4 25.60 -8.12 -3.24
CA LYS A 4 24.92 -8.57 -2.04
C LYS A 4 24.96 -7.48 -0.97
N ASP A 5 23.83 -7.30 -0.27
CA ASP A 5 23.71 -6.33 0.81
C ASP A 5 23.66 -7.05 2.17
N PRO A 6 24.63 -6.83 3.07
CA PRO A 6 24.69 -7.49 4.38
C PRO A 6 23.45 -7.13 5.26
N ARG A 7 22.77 -6.04 4.98
CA ARG A 7 21.54 -5.68 5.67
C ARG A 7 20.42 -6.71 5.41
N ILE A 8 20.42 -7.35 4.24
CA ILE A 8 19.48 -8.44 3.92
C ILE A 8 19.81 -9.70 4.73
N ASP A 9 21.10 -10.00 4.94
CA ASP A 9 21.50 -11.08 5.84
C ASP A 9 21.01 -10.83 7.26
N ALA A 10 21.19 -9.62 7.77
CA ALA A 10 20.70 -9.21 9.08
C ALA A 10 19.17 -9.25 9.16
N TYR A 11 18.46 -8.86 8.11
CA TYR A 11 17.01 -8.94 8.04
C TYR A 11 16.52 -10.39 8.12
N ILE A 12 17.13 -11.30 7.35
CA ILE A 12 16.79 -12.73 7.36
C ILE A 12 17.09 -13.33 8.74
N ALA A 13 18.23 -13.00 9.34
CA ALA A 13 18.63 -13.50 10.66
C ALA A 13 17.64 -13.11 11.77
N LYS A 14 17.10 -11.88 11.71
CA LYS A 14 16.10 -11.35 12.67
C LYS A 14 14.67 -11.82 12.40
N SER A 15 14.38 -12.38 11.23
CA SER A 15 13.06 -12.86 10.89
C SER A 15 12.66 -14.11 11.69
N ALA A 16 11.35 -14.35 11.79
CA ALA A 16 10.80 -15.54 12.46
C ALA A 16 11.36 -16.84 11.87
N ALA A 17 11.47 -17.89 12.67
CA ALA A 17 12.11 -19.16 12.28
C ALA A 17 11.54 -19.72 10.96
N PHE A 18 10.20 -19.73 10.79
CA PHE A 18 9.54 -20.20 9.57
C PHE A 18 9.89 -19.38 8.34
N ALA A 19 10.13 -18.07 8.50
CA ALA A 19 10.39 -17.15 7.40
C ALA A 19 11.81 -17.27 6.82
N LYS A 20 12.78 -17.66 7.65
CA LYS A 20 14.20 -17.75 7.25
C LYS A 20 14.44 -18.63 6.04
N PRO A 21 13.96 -19.89 5.97
CA PRO A 21 14.15 -20.73 4.78
C PRO A 21 13.45 -20.15 3.56
N ILE A 22 12.27 -19.55 3.70
CA ILE A 22 11.51 -18.93 2.62
C ILE A 22 12.29 -17.74 2.02
N LEU A 23 12.76 -16.82 2.86
CA LEU A 23 13.51 -15.65 2.41
C LEU A 23 14.85 -16.02 1.76
N LYS A 24 15.57 -17.02 2.31
CA LYS A 24 16.81 -17.54 1.70
C LYS A 24 16.54 -18.15 0.33
N HIS A 25 15.46 -18.92 0.20
CA HIS A 25 15.05 -19.52 -1.07
C HIS A 25 14.70 -18.44 -2.10
N LEU A 26 13.86 -17.48 -1.76
CA LEU A 26 13.49 -16.38 -2.65
C LEU A 26 14.71 -15.56 -3.10
N ARG A 27 15.64 -15.26 -2.20
CA ARG A 27 16.90 -14.59 -2.54
C ARG A 27 17.71 -15.38 -3.55
N LYS A 28 17.86 -16.72 -3.35
CA LYS A 28 18.52 -17.61 -4.29
C LYS A 28 17.86 -17.58 -5.68
N ILE A 29 16.53 -17.65 -5.73
CA ILE A 29 15.74 -17.59 -6.97
C ILE A 29 15.99 -16.29 -7.73
N VAL A 30 15.99 -15.16 -7.02
CA VAL A 30 16.21 -13.85 -7.66
C VAL A 30 17.59 -13.78 -8.29
N HIS A 31 18.64 -14.21 -7.60
CA HIS A 31 20.00 -14.26 -8.17
C HIS A 31 20.12 -15.27 -9.32
N ALA A 32 19.43 -16.40 -9.28
CA ALA A 32 19.41 -17.38 -10.37
C ALA A 32 18.70 -16.83 -11.62
N GLY A 33 17.68 -16.01 -11.44
CA GLY A 33 16.93 -15.41 -12.56
C GLY A 33 17.54 -14.13 -13.13
N CYS A 34 18.29 -13.40 -12.31
CA CYS A 34 18.96 -12.15 -12.68
C CYS A 34 20.35 -12.08 -12.01
N PRO A 35 21.41 -12.60 -12.66
CA PRO A 35 22.75 -12.64 -12.07
C PRO A 35 23.36 -11.26 -11.75
N ASP A 36 22.93 -10.20 -12.46
CA ASP A 36 23.40 -8.84 -12.27
C ASP A 36 22.51 -8.00 -11.33
N VAL A 37 21.60 -8.66 -10.60
CA VAL A 37 20.71 -7.99 -9.66
C VAL A 37 21.51 -7.33 -8.53
N GLN A 38 21.06 -6.16 -8.12
CA GLN A 38 21.58 -5.43 -6.97
C GLN A 38 20.62 -5.55 -5.79
N GLU A 39 21.13 -6.00 -4.67
CA GLU A 39 20.36 -6.06 -3.43
C GLU A 39 20.32 -4.68 -2.77
N THR A 40 19.17 -4.31 -2.22
CA THR A 40 18.99 -3.05 -1.51
C THR A 40 17.90 -3.16 -0.45
N MET A 41 17.87 -2.21 0.48
CA MET A 41 16.79 -2.09 1.46
C MET A 41 15.93 -0.87 1.11
N LYS A 42 14.63 -1.10 0.87
CA LYS A 42 13.64 -0.03 0.67
C LYS A 42 12.47 -0.25 1.60
N TRP A 43 11.97 0.80 2.23
CA TRP A 43 10.85 0.72 3.20
C TRP A 43 11.07 -0.34 4.29
N SER A 44 12.34 -0.46 4.75
CA SER A 44 12.78 -1.45 5.75
C SER A 44 12.63 -2.92 5.32
N MET A 45 12.52 -3.20 4.02
CA MET A 45 12.37 -4.56 3.46
C MET A 45 13.41 -4.81 2.36
N PRO A 46 13.83 -6.07 2.17
CA PRO A 46 14.69 -6.47 1.07
C PRO A 46 14.06 -6.21 -0.29
N HIS A 47 14.78 -5.52 -1.14
CA HIS A 47 14.44 -5.26 -2.54
C HIS A 47 15.59 -5.66 -3.45
N PHE A 48 15.25 -5.93 -4.68
CA PHE A 48 16.16 -6.37 -5.72
C PHE A 48 15.98 -5.48 -6.94
N ASP A 49 17.03 -4.76 -7.27
CA ASP A 49 17.04 -3.78 -8.36
C ASP A 49 17.87 -4.30 -9.53
N TYR A 50 17.37 -4.15 -10.74
CA TYR A 50 18.08 -4.32 -11.99
C TYR A 50 17.53 -3.30 -12.99
N LYS A 51 18.32 -2.29 -13.34
CA LYS A 51 17.85 -1.14 -14.15
C LYS A 51 16.53 -0.52 -13.65
N GLY A 52 16.39 -0.51 -12.34
CA GLY A 52 15.20 -0.07 -11.62
C GLY A 52 14.65 -1.14 -10.67
N VAL A 53 13.63 -0.80 -9.90
CA VAL A 53 13.03 -1.75 -8.96
C VAL A 53 12.42 -2.93 -9.70
N MET A 54 12.84 -4.16 -9.34
CA MET A 54 12.37 -5.38 -9.99
C MET A 54 11.39 -6.15 -9.11
N CYS A 55 11.81 -6.53 -7.91
CA CYS A 55 10.99 -7.27 -6.96
C CYS A 55 11.42 -7.00 -5.52
N GLY A 56 10.63 -7.46 -4.57
CA GLY A 56 10.93 -7.36 -3.15
C GLY A 56 10.30 -8.47 -2.36
N MET A 57 10.84 -8.71 -1.15
CA MET A 57 10.32 -9.72 -0.22
C MET A 57 10.17 -9.13 1.18
N ALA A 58 9.23 -9.67 1.95
CA ALA A 58 8.99 -9.26 3.32
C ALA A 58 8.63 -10.43 4.21
N ALA A 59 8.99 -10.34 5.49
CA ALA A 59 8.52 -11.24 6.53
C ALA A 59 7.59 -10.48 7.48
N PHE A 60 6.41 -11.06 7.71
CA PHE A 60 5.44 -10.60 8.69
C PHE A 60 5.33 -11.59 9.84
N LYS A 61 4.49 -11.30 10.83
CA LYS A 61 4.34 -12.15 12.01
C LYS A 61 3.97 -13.60 11.70
N ARG A 62 3.16 -13.86 10.64
CA ARG A 62 2.61 -15.18 10.31
C ARG A 62 2.74 -15.62 8.86
N HIS A 63 3.37 -14.82 8.00
CA HIS A 63 3.60 -15.14 6.59
C HIS A 63 4.75 -14.31 6.04
N CYS A 64 5.27 -14.73 4.90
CA CYS A 64 6.14 -13.93 4.04
C CYS A 64 5.34 -13.41 2.84
N ALA A 65 5.85 -12.37 2.20
CA ALA A 65 5.36 -11.88 0.92
C ALA A 65 6.53 -11.78 -0.05
N PHE A 66 6.24 -12.02 -1.33
CA PHE A 66 7.16 -11.79 -2.45
C PHE A 66 6.37 -11.16 -3.59
N GLY A 67 6.89 -10.11 -4.19
CA GLY A 67 6.15 -9.40 -5.22
C GLY A 67 7.04 -8.73 -6.25
N PHE A 68 6.50 -8.56 -7.46
CA PHE A 68 7.16 -7.91 -8.58
C PHE A 68 6.61 -6.50 -8.79
N TRP A 69 7.50 -5.55 -9.13
CA TRP A 69 7.10 -4.16 -9.37
C TRP A 69 6.18 -3.99 -10.58
N LYS A 70 6.40 -4.82 -11.61
CA LYS A 70 5.63 -4.83 -12.85
C LYS A 70 4.73 -6.07 -12.95
N GLU A 71 4.13 -6.47 -11.84
CA GLU A 71 3.31 -7.68 -11.67
C GLU A 71 2.34 -7.93 -12.83
N ALA A 72 1.57 -6.90 -13.22
CA ALA A 72 0.57 -7.00 -14.28
C ALA A 72 1.14 -7.32 -15.67
N LEU A 73 2.46 -7.21 -15.87
CA LEU A 73 3.14 -7.55 -17.12
C LEU A 73 3.86 -8.91 -17.05
N ILE A 74 3.97 -9.47 -15.85
CA ILE A 74 4.68 -10.73 -15.59
C ILE A 74 3.69 -11.89 -15.54
N PHE A 75 2.55 -11.69 -14.92
CA PHE A 75 1.51 -12.71 -14.79
C PHE A 75 0.42 -12.50 -15.83
N ASP A 76 -0.13 -13.60 -16.35
CA ASP A 76 -1.36 -13.57 -17.12
C ASP A 76 -2.51 -13.17 -16.21
N ALA A 77 -3.48 -12.41 -16.72
CA ALA A 77 -4.57 -11.83 -15.94
C ALA A 77 -5.32 -12.84 -15.06
N ASP A 78 -5.44 -14.08 -15.56
CA ASP A 78 -6.14 -15.19 -14.90
C ASP A 78 -5.33 -15.85 -13.77
N LYS A 79 -4.03 -15.51 -13.66
CA LYS A 79 -3.10 -16.07 -12.66
C LYS A 79 -2.74 -15.09 -11.55
N ILE A 80 -3.30 -13.89 -11.57
CA ILE A 80 -3.19 -12.96 -10.46
C ILE A 80 -4.10 -13.51 -9.37
N ALA A 81 -3.52 -14.26 -8.44
CA ALA A 81 -4.25 -14.78 -7.29
C ALA A 81 -5.03 -13.65 -6.61
N GLU A 82 -6.24 -13.94 -6.14
CA GLU A 82 -6.98 -12.99 -5.29
C GLU A 82 -6.02 -12.43 -4.24
N LYS A 83 -5.90 -11.10 -4.18
CA LYS A 83 -4.94 -10.43 -3.32
C LYS A 83 -5.30 -10.59 -1.85
N THR A 84 -4.98 -11.76 -1.31
CA THR A 84 -5.18 -12.07 0.12
C THR A 84 -4.09 -11.47 1.02
N ALA A 85 -2.98 -11.02 0.41
CA ALA A 85 -1.86 -10.39 1.12
C ALA A 85 -1.04 -9.48 0.20
N MET A 86 -0.06 -8.77 0.79
CA MET A 86 0.93 -8.00 0.04
C MET A 86 1.81 -8.94 -0.79
N GLY A 87 2.15 -8.54 -2.03
CA GLY A 87 2.96 -9.32 -2.96
C GLY A 87 2.11 -10.07 -4.00
N SER A 88 2.77 -10.90 -4.80
CA SER A 88 2.19 -11.55 -5.98
C SER A 88 1.73 -13.00 -5.73
N PHE A 89 1.99 -13.55 -4.53
CA PHE A 89 1.75 -14.97 -4.20
C PHE A 89 0.91 -15.14 -2.91
N GLY A 90 0.22 -14.10 -2.46
CA GLY A 90 -0.57 -14.16 -1.23
C GLY A 90 0.28 -14.37 0.04
N CYS A 91 -0.29 -15.05 1.04
CA CYS A 91 0.37 -15.34 2.31
C CYS A 91 1.27 -16.57 2.19
N ILE A 92 2.58 -16.39 2.07
CA ILE A 92 3.56 -17.48 1.97
C ILE A 92 3.95 -17.92 3.40
N LYS A 93 3.55 -19.12 3.82
CA LYS A 93 3.84 -19.69 5.15
C LYS A 93 4.89 -20.79 5.10
N SER A 94 5.06 -21.41 3.92
CA SER A 94 6.01 -22.49 3.66
C SER A 94 6.53 -22.41 2.23
N LEU A 95 7.56 -23.18 1.91
CA LEU A 95 8.05 -23.31 0.52
C LEU A 95 7.01 -23.96 -0.43
N ALA A 96 6.10 -24.76 0.12
CA ALA A 96 5.05 -25.40 -0.65
C ALA A 96 3.98 -24.41 -1.18
N ASP A 97 3.89 -23.22 -0.59
CA ASP A 97 2.97 -22.16 -1.04
C ASP A 97 3.50 -21.40 -2.27
N LEU A 98 4.73 -21.70 -2.68
CA LEU A 98 5.39 -21.10 -3.83
C LEU A 98 5.28 -21.96 -5.08
N PRO A 99 5.22 -21.37 -6.27
CA PRO A 99 5.41 -22.07 -7.52
C PRO A 99 6.77 -22.78 -7.58
N SER A 100 6.93 -23.71 -8.53
CA SER A 100 8.20 -24.39 -8.74
C SER A 100 9.38 -23.41 -8.93
N GLU A 101 10.58 -23.82 -8.53
CA GLU A 101 11.82 -23.02 -8.69
C GLU A 101 11.98 -22.55 -10.15
N LYS A 102 11.74 -23.45 -11.12
CA LYS A 102 11.78 -23.12 -12.55
C LYS A 102 10.81 -22.00 -12.94
N THR A 103 9.59 -22.05 -12.41
CA THR A 103 8.57 -21.04 -12.66
C THR A 103 8.96 -19.69 -12.06
N LEU A 104 9.42 -19.67 -10.80
CA LEU A 104 9.85 -18.45 -10.13
C LEU A 104 11.05 -17.81 -10.83
N VAL A 105 12.04 -18.59 -11.23
CA VAL A 105 13.18 -18.10 -12.02
C VAL A 105 12.71 -17.51 -13.35
N GLY A 106 11.72 -18.14 -14.01
CA GLY A 106 11.09 -17.61 -15.21
C GLY A 106 10.47 -16.24 -15.01
N TYR A 107 9.74 -16.01 -13.90
CA TYR A 107 9.17 -14.72 -13.56
C TYR A 107 10.25 -13.65 -13.30
N VAL A 108 11.32 -14.01 -12.59
CA VAL A 108 12.45 -13.09 -12.36
C VAL A 108 13.12 -12.71 -13.70
N LYS A 109 13.37 -13.65 -14.59
CA LYS A 109 13.91 -13.36 -15.93
C LYS A 109 13.01 -12.42 -16.72
N ARG A 110 11.68 -12.66 -16.71
CA ARG A 110 10.71 -11.78 -17.36
C ARG A 110 10.72 -10.38 -16.76
N ALA A 111 10.80 -10.26 -15.42
CA ALA A 111 10.90 -8.97 -14.74
C ALA A 111 12.17 -8.22 -15.12
N ALA A 112 13.31 -8.91 -15.17
CA ALA A 112 14.58 -8.33 -15.59
C ALA A 112 14.51 -7.85 -17.06
N ALA A 113 13.97 -8.64 -17.97
CA ALA A 113 13.79 -8.26 -19.37
C ALA A 113 12.89 -7.03 -19.55
N LEU A 114 11.81 -6.89 -18.75
CA LEU A 114 10.96 -5.69 -18.75
C LEU A 114 11.70 -4.44 -18.28
N ASN A 115 12.62 -4.58 -17.33
CA ASN A 115 13.45 -3.47 -16.87
C ASN A 115 14.52 -3.13 -17.90
N GLU A 116 15.16 -4.15 -18.50
CA GLU A 116 16.15 -4.00 -19.59
C GLU A 116 15.56 -3.21 -20.77
N ALA A 117 14.33 -3.57 -21.18
CA ALA A 117 13.62 -2.92 -22.28
C ALA A 117 13.06 -1.52 -21.90
N GLY A 118 13.28 -1.04 -20.66
CA GLY A 118 12.76 0.26 -20.21
C GLY A 118 11.23 0.32 -20.13
N ILE A 119 10.52 -0.81 -20.20
CA ILE A 119 9.05 -0.86 -20.14
C ILE A 119 8.60 -0.40 -18.75
N LYS A 120 7.80 0.65 -18.68
CA LYS A 120 7.25 1.18 -17.43
C LYS A 120 6.14 0.26 -16.91
N ALA A 121 6.02 0.16 -15.58
CA ALA A 121 4.84 -0.46 -15.00
C ALA A 121 3.57 0.22 -15.55
N PRO A 122 2.50 -0.53 -15.87
CA PRO A 122 1.23 0.09 -16.19
C PRO A 122 0.90 1.08 -15.09
N GLY A 123 0.55 2.31 -15.48
CA GLY A 123 0.20 3.35 -14.52
C GLY A 123 -0.83 2.76 -13.56
N ARG A 124 -0.59 2.93 -12.27
CA ARG A 124 -1.62 2.62 -11.27
C ARG A 124 -2.87 3.32 -11.78
N THR A 125 -3.93 2.57 -12.10
CA THR A 125 -5.19 3.17 -12.53
C THR A 125 -5.43 4.34 -11.59
N GLN A 126 -5.41 5.58 -12.16
CA GLN A 126 -5.59 6.76 -11.33
C GLN A 126 -6.81 6.50 -10.47
N PRO A 127 -6.76 6.73 -9.15
CA PRO A 127 -7.93 6.52 -8.32
C PRO A 127 -9.05 7.25 -9.04
N LYS A 128 -10.13 6.51 -9.40
CA LYS A 128 -11.29 7.10 -10.08
C LYS A 128 -11.52 8.44 -9.44
N LYS A 129 -11.52 9.54 -10.24
CA LYS A 129 -11.87 10.85 -9.73
C LYS A 129 -13.12 10.65 -8.91
N LYS A 130 -12.99 10.76 -7.58
CA LYS A 130 -14.15 10.58 -6.71
C LYS A 130 -15.19 11.58 -7.18
N GLU A 131 -16.40 11.10 -7.48
CA GLU A 131 -17.55 11.92 -7.83
C GLU A 131 -17.61 13.18 -6.96
N PRO A 132 -18.00 14.34 -7.48
CA PRO A 132 -18.23 15.52 -6.66
C PRO A 132 -19.16 15.13 -5.51
N PHE A 133 -18.80 15.43 -4.27
CA PHE A 133 -19.69 15.20 -3.15
C PHE A 133 -20.60 16.43 -2.96
N THR A 134 -21.84 16.18 -2.64
CA THR A 134 -22.79 17.24 -2.29
C THR A 134 -22.84 17.37 -0.78
N VAL A 135 -22.71 18.59 -0.28
CA VAL A 135 -22.88 18.88 1.16
C VAL A 135 -24.36 18.80 1.50
N PRO A 136 -24.82 17.93 2.40
CA PRO A 136 -26.23 17.79 2.76
C PRO A 136 -26.78 19.10 3.33
N ASP A 137 -28.08 19.34 3.18
CA ASP A 137 -28.74 20.58 3.59
C ASP A 137 -28.65 20.84 5.10
N ASP A 138 -28.79 19.81 5.90
CA ASP A 138 -28.62 19.88 7.36
C ASP A 138 -27.21 20.30 7.76
N PHE A 139 -26.19 19.75 7.08
CA PHE A 139 -24.79 20.12 7.32
C PHE A 139 -24.52 21.56 6.83
N SER A 140 -25.00 21.89 5.65
CA SER A 140 -24.90 23.25 5.10
C SER A 140 -25.54 24.29 6.04
N THR A 141 -26.73 23.98 6.57
CA THR A 141 -27.45 24.84 7.52
C THR A 141 -26.67 24.98 8.84
N ALA A 142 -26.10 23.90 9.36
CA ALA A 142 -25.27 23.96 10.55
C ALA A 142 -24.00 24.80 10.37
N LEU A 143 -23.34 24.68 9.21
CA LEU A 143 -22.19 25.52 8.85
C LEU A 143 -22.55 27.02 8.75
N LYS A 144 -23.73 27.35 8.22
CA LYS A 144 -24.21 28.75 8.14
C LYS A 144 -24.35 29.40 9.53
N LYS A 145 -24.72 28.59 10.55
CA LYS A 145 -24.88 29.06 11.93
C LYS A 145 -23.55 29.22 12.67
N ASN A 146 -22.43 28.72 12.14
CA ASN A 146 -21.11 28.82 12.79
C ASN A 146 -20.05 29.34 11.81
N ALA A 147 -19.73 30.64 11.87
CA ALA A 147 -18.80 31.27 10.96
C ALA A 147 -17.39 30.68 10.99
N LYS A 148 -16.89 30.26 12.16
CA LYS A 148 -15.56 29.64 12.29
C LYS A 148 -15.54 28.26 11.61
N ALA A 149 -16.53 27.40 11.88
CA ALA A 149 -16.65 26.10 11.27
C ALA A 149 -16.80 26.21 9.74
N ARG A 150 -17.61 27.14 9.25
CA ARG A 150 -17.79 27.40 7.82
C ARG A 150 -16.49 27.82 7.14
N LYS A 151 -15.73 28.73 7.75
CA LYS A 151 -14.43 29.16 7.22
C LYS A 151 -13.46 27.98 7.15
N THR A 152 -13.27 27.24 8.24
CA THR A 152 -12.39 26.07 8.29
C THR A 152 -12.79 25.02 7.27
N PHE A 153 -14.08 24.72 7.12
CA PHE A 153 -14.57 23.76 6.14
C PHE A 153 -14.25 24.23 4.70
N GLY A 154 -14.44 25.51 4.40
CA GLY A 154 -14.13 26.08 3.10
C GLY A 154 -12.62 26.08 2.77
N ASP A 155 -11.78 26.31 3.76
CA ASP A 155 -10.32 26.32 3.62
C ASP A 155 -9.72 24.90 3.46
N PHE A 156 -10.48 23.86 3.80
CA PHE A 156 -10.01 22.48 3.64
C PHE A 156 -10.00 22.01 2.19
N ALA A 157 -8.98 21.24 1.83
CA ALA A 157 -8.95 20.54 0.55
C ALA A 157 -10.20 19.64 0.39
N PRO A 158 -10.71 19.44 -0.84
CA PRO A 158 -11.94 18.67 -1.10
C PRO A 158 -11.96 17.26 -0.49
N SER A 159 -10.79 16.63 -0.34
CA SER A 159 -10.68 15.32 0.33
C SER A 159 -11.05 15.41 1.83
N LYS A 160 -10.63 16.48 2.51
CA LYS A 160 -10.90 16.69 3.94
C LYS A 160 -12.36 17.10 4.19
N GLN A 161 -12.92 17.90 3.30
CA GLN A 161 -14.34 18.23 3.32
C GLN A 161 -15.19 16.96 3.18
N ARG A 162 -14.84 16.10 2.21
CA ARG A 162 -15.50 14.81 1.97
C ARG A 162 -15.47 13.89 3.20
N GLU A 163 -14.36 13.79 3.91
CA GLU A 163 -14.25 12.98 5.13
C GLU A 163 -15.32 13.34 6.17
N TYR A 164 -15.65 14.62 6.30
CA TYR A 164 -16.72 15.09 7.20
C TYR A 164 -18.12 14.76 6.66
N VAL A 165 -18.34 15.03 5.38
CA VAL A 165 -19.65 14.75 4.73
C VAL A 165 -19.96 13.26 4.75
N GLU A 166 -19.02 12.42 4.35
CA GLU A 166 -19.18 10.96 4.37
C GLU A 166 -19.49 10.47 5.79
N TRP A 167 -18.76 10.92 6.81
CA TRP A 167 -18.98 10.52 8.19
C TRP A 167 -20.39 10.87 8.71
N VAL A 168 -20.92 12.02 8.35
CA VAL A 168 -22.29 12.42 8.74
C VAL A 168 -23.32 11.63 7.95
N THR A 169 -23.13 11.43 6.64
CA THR A 169 -24.09 10.75 5.76
C THR A 169 -24.16 9.24 5.97
N GLU A 170 -23.07 8.61 6.42
CA GLU A 170 -23.02 7.18 6.74
C GLU A 170 -23.78 6.80 8.02
N ALA A 171 -24.26 7.78 8.78
CA ALA A 171 -25.05 7.52 9.97
C ALA A 171 -26.40 6.91 9.60
N LYS A 172 -26.65 5.67 10.04
CA LYS A 172 -27.92 4.94 9.76
C LYS A 172 -29.10 5.42 10.62
N ARG A 173 -28.82 5.96 11.81
CA ARG A 173 -29.83 6.45 12.76
C ARG A 173 -29.80 7.96 12.79
N GLN A 174 -30.98 8.58 12.90
CA GLN A 174 -31.12 10.04 12.93
C GLN A 174 -30.38 10.67 14.13
N GLU A 175 -30.47 10.08 15.31
CA GLU A 175 -29.78 10.52 16.52
C GLU A 175 -28.26 10.54 16.29
N THR A 176 -27.68 9.44 15.78
CA THR A 176 -26.25 9.35 15.45
C THR A 176 -25.84 10.40 14.42
N ARG A 177 -26.72 10.68 13.43
CA ARG A 177 -26.47 11.72 12.43
C ARG A 177 -26.39 13.10 13.08
N GLN A 178 -27.30 13.42 13.96
CA GLN A 178 -27.31 14.71 14.70
C GLN A 178 -26.09 14.85 15.59
N GLU A 179 -25.69 13.80 16.32
CA GLU A 179 -24.48 13.80 17.14
C GLU A 179 -23.21 14.03 16.30
N ARG A 180 -23.10 13.31 15.15
CA ARG A 180 -21.98 13.48 14.24
C ARG A 180 -21.95 14.86 13.63
N LEU A 181 -23.10 15.44 13.33
CA LEU A 181 -23.23 16.78 12.80
C LEU A 181 -22.75 17.82 13.84
N ALA A 182 -23.25 17.74 15.06
CA ALA A 182 -22.83 18.63 16.16
C ALA A 182 -21.32 18.54 16.43
N THR A 183 -20.79 17.31 16.50
CA THR A 183 -19.35 17.05 16.68
C THR A 183 -18.53 17.61 15.50
N SER A 184 -19.02 17.50 14.26
CA SER A 184 -18.36 18.06 13.09
C SER A 184 -18.22 19.59 13.19
N ILE A 185 -19.30 20.27 13.57
CA ILE A 185 -19.29 21.73 13.73
C ILE A 185 -18.32 22.14 14.85
N GLN A 186 -18.30 21.43 15.97
CA GLN A 186 -17.35 21.67 17.06
C GLN A 186 -15.90 21.52 16.55
N TRP A 187 -15.53 20.39 15.96
CA TRP A 187 -14.16 20.18 15.50
C TRP A 187 -13.73 21.15 14.41
N LEU A 188 -14.63 21.48 13.50
CA LEU A 188 -14.38 22.49 12.48
C LEU A 188 -14.18 23.88 13.08
N SER A 189 -14.92 24.26 14.12
CA SER A 189 -14.72 25.54 14.81
C SER A 189 -13.37 25.62 15.54
N GLU A 190 -12.80 24.46 15.87
CA GLU A 190 -11.48 24.31 16.48
C GLU A 190 -10.35 24.12 15.43
N GLY A 191 -10.66 24.20 14.14
CA GLY A 191 -9.68 24.02 13.05
C GLY A 191 -9.20 22.58 12.84
N LYS A 192 -9.89 21.61 13.40
CA LYS A 192 -9.49 20.20 13.39
C LYS A 192 -9.95 19.48 12.12
N THR A 193 -9.14 18.53 11.63
CA THR A 193 -9.55 17.57 10.58
C THR A 193 -10.34 16.43 11.19
N ARG A 194 -11.14 15.69 10.37
CA ARG A 194 -11.96 14.56 10.87
C ARG A 194 -11.14 13.52 11.64
N HIS A 195 -9.91 13.25 11.20
CA HIS A 195 -9.00 12.27 11.79
C HIS A 195 -7.92 12.87 12.69
N TRP A 196 -8.13 14.06 13.26
CA TRP A 196 -7.14 14.79 14.05
C TRP A 196 -6.52 13.97 15.19
N LYS A 197 -7.30 13.07 15.81
CA LYS A 197 -6.83 12.20 16.92
C LYS A 197 -5.72 11.23 16.52
N TYR A 198 -5.62 10.93 15.23
CA TYR A 198 -4.66 9.98 14.66
C TYR A 198 -3.53 10.65 13.90
N MET A 199 -3.49 11.98 13.91
CA MET A 199 -2.41 12.73 13.27
C MET A 199 -1.22 12.85 14.23
N PRO A 200 0.03 12.65 13.75
CA PRO A 200 1.20 12.89 14.59
C PRO A 200 1.20 14.36 15.03
N VAL A 201 1.41 14.57 16.33
CA VAL A 201 1.61 15.92 16.89
C VAL A 201 2.85 16.51 16.21
N LYS A 202 2.69 17.54 15.41
CA LYS A 202 3.84 18.30 14.92
C LYS A 202 4.53 18.90 16.15
N LYS A 203 5.73 18.35 16.45
CA LYS A 203 6.66 19.01 17.37
C LYS A 203 7.20 20.27 16.74
#